data_f425ee036463b4daf2e5f2508be9cb72
#
_entry.id   f425ee036463b4daf2e5f2508be9cb72
#
_cell.length_a   1.000
_cell.length_b   1.000
_cell.length_c   1.000
_cell.angle_alpha   90.00
_cell.angle_beta   90.00
_cell.angle_gamma   90.00
#
_symmetry.space_group_name_H-M   'P 1'
#
loop_
_entity.id
_entity.type
_entity.pdbx_description
1 polymer ?
#
loop_
_entity_poly.entity_id
_entity_poly.type
_entity_poly.pdbx_seq_one_letter_code
_entity_poly.pdbx_strand_id
1 'polypeptide(L)'
;TISVENSEVLSKKLDTLNIPHRVLNAKQNQQEAEIISQAGKEKAVTIATNMAGRGTDIVLGGFPESETARKEIVELGGLHVIGTERHESRRIDNQLRGRSGRQGDPGSSQFFLSLDDGLLKIFAPDRMKALMQSFGGMKKGESIEHKMLTNSICLLYTSPSPRDGSI
;
A
#
# COMPACT_ATOMS: atom_id res chain seq x y z
N THR A 1 -3.33 1.17 -4.12
CA THR A 1 -3.32 2.41 -4.94
C THR A 1 -4.44 3.35 -4.51
N ILE A 2 -4.32 4.66 -4.79
CA ILE A 2 -5.34 5.65 -4.44
C ILE A 2 -6.45 5.70 -5.50
N SER A 3 -6.12 5.58 -6.77
CA SER A 3 -7.07 5.76 -7.86
C SER A 3 -7.27 4.50 -8.69
N VAL A 4 -8.39 4.46 -9.41
CA VAL A 4 -8.71 3.39 -10.35
C VAL A 4 -7.69 3.40 -11.50
N GLU A 5 -7.33 4.58 -12.00
CA GLU A 5 -6.36 4.77 -13.09
C GLU A 5 -4.99 4.18 -12.70
N ASN A 6 -4.51 4.47 -11.50
CA ASN A 6 -3.25 3.93 -11.01
C ASN A 6 -3.30 2.41 -10.85
N SER A 7 -4.45 1.85 -10.47
CA SER A 7 -4.64 0.39 -10.42
C SER A 7 -4.54 -0.25 -11.81
N GLU A 8 -5.09 0.39 -12.83
CA GLU A 8 -5.03 -0.08 -14.21
C GLU A 8 -3.60 0.02 -14.80
N VAL A 9 -2.89 1.13 -14.51
CA VAL A 9 -1.49 1.30 -14.92
C VAL A 9 -0.59 0.24 -14.29
N LEU A 10 -0.77 -0.04 -13.00
CA LEU A 10 -0.02 -1.06 -12.30
C LEU A 10 -0.32 -2.45 -12.85
N SER A 11 -1.61 -2.75 -13.11
CA SER A 11 -2.03 -4.00 -13.72
C SER A 11 -1.33 -4.24 -15.05
N LYS A 12 -1.36 -3.27 -15.96
CA LYS A 12 -0.65 -3.37 -17.25
C LYS A 12 0.85 -3.63 -17.11
N LYS A 13 1.49 -3.04 -16.10
CA LYS A 13 2.91 -3.29 -15.82
C LYS A 13 3.15 -4.73 -15.34
N LEU A 14 2.30 -5.25 -14.48
CA LEU A 14 2.40 -6.63 -14.02
C LEU A 14 2.13 -7.63 -15.15
N ASP A 15 1.18 -7.33 -16.05
CA ASP A 15 0.94 -8.12 -17.28
C ASP A 15 2.21 -8.18 -18.14
N THR A 16 2.88 -7.05 -18.35
CA THR A 16 4.12 -6.99 -19.13
C THR A 16 5.23 -7.84 -18.51
N LEU A 17 5.22 -7.99 -17.18
CA LEU A 17 6.16 -8.83 -16.43
C LEU A 17 5.69 -10.28 -16.28
N ASN A 18 4.54 -10.64 -16.86
CA ASN A 18 3.90 -11.95 -16.70
C ASN A 18 3.68 -12.34 -15.23
N ILE A 19 3.34 -11.39 -14.38
CA ILE A 19 3.00 -11.62 -12.98
C ILE A 19 1.48 -11.79 -12.85
N PRO A 20 0.97 -12.98 -12.52
CA PRO A 20 -0.45 -13.21 -12.32
C PRO A 20 -0.97 -12.32 -11.18
N HIS A 21 -2.05 -11.61 -11.43
CA HIS A 21 -2.64 -10.72 -10.43
C HIS A 21 -4.15 -10.57 -10.65
N ARG A 22 -4.83 -10.04 -9.64
CA ARG A 22 -6.24 -9.65 -9.70
C ARG A 22 -6.38 -8.19 -9.36
N VAL A 23 -7.37 -7.52 -9.98
CA VAL A 23 -7.65 -6.10 -9.73
C VAL A 23 -8.97 -5.96 -9.00
N LEU A 24 -8.95 -5.21 -7.91
CA LEU A 24 -10.13 -4.92 -7.10
C LEU A 24 -10.32 -3.41 -7.03
N ASN A 25 -11.22 -2.89 -7.82
CA ASN A 25 -11.58 -1.48 -7.87
C ASN A 25 -13.08 -1.30 -8.07
N ALA A 26 -13.56 -0.06 -8.04
CA ALA A 26 -14.99 0.27 -8.15
C ALA A 26 -15.69 -0.25 -9.41
N LYS A 27 -14.95 -0.62 -10.46
CA LYS A 27 -15.49 -1.18 -11.69
C LYS A 27 -15.85 -2.67 -11.58
N GLN A 28 -15.36 -3.37 -10.55
CA GLN A 28 -15.44 -4.84 -10.43
C GLN A 28 -16.13 -5.31 -9.15
N ASN A 29 -17.09 -4.54 -8.64
CA ASN A 29 -17.78 -4.82 -7.37
C ASN A 29 -18.47 -6.20 -7.29
N GLN A 30 -18.88 -6.78 -8.42
CA GLN A 30 -19.57 -8.08 -8.43
C GLN A 30 -18.66 -9.27 -8.08
N GLN A 31 -17.35 -9.13 -8.23
CA GLN A 31 -16.36 -10.18 -7.95
C GLN A 31 -15.55 -9.91 -6.69
N GLU A 32 -15.89 -8.86 -5.95
CA GLU A 32 -15.10 -8.41 -4.80
C GLU A 32 -14.90 -9.53 -3.76
N ALA A 33 -15.96 -10.20 -3.35
CA ALA A 33 -15.89 -11.28 -2.36
C ALA A 33 -15.02 -12.45 -2.84
N GLU A 34 -15.11 -12.81 -4.12
CA GLU A 34 -14.29 -13.86 -4.70
C GLU A 34 -12.82 -13.49 -4.74
N ILE A 35 -12.49 -12.26 -5.19
CA ILE A 35 -11.12 -11.78 -5.24
C ILE A 35 -10.51 -11.74 -3.84
N ILE A 36 -11.24 -11.22 -2.85
CA ILE A 36 -10.78 -11.14 -1.46
C ILE A 36 -10.57 -12.54 -0.88
N SER A 37 -11.47 -13.49 -1.15
CA SER A 37 -11.34 -14.86 -0.67
C SER A 37 -10.08 -15.58 -1.16
N GLN A 38 -9.51 -15.13 -2.25
CA GLN A 38 -8.28 -15.68 -2.84
C GLN A 38 -7.02 -14.85 -2.53
N ALA A 39 -7.17 -13.63 -2.00
CA ALA A 39 -6.06 -12.71 -1.81
C ALA A 39 -5.01 -13.17 -0.79
N GLY A 40 -5.40 -14.04 0.15
CA GLY A 40 -4.51 -14.61 1.16
C GLY A 40 -3.76 -15.88 0.73
N LYS A 41 -3.90 -16.33 -0.51
CA LYS A 41 -3.19 -17.53 -1.01
C LYS A 41 -1.72 -17.24 -1.30
N GLU A 42 -0.93 -18.29 -1.31
CA GLU A 42 0.49 -18.22 -1.72
C GLU A 42 0.61 -17.62 -3.13
N LYS A 43 1.56 -16.72 -3.29
CA LYS A 43 1.84 -16.01 -4.56
C LYS A 43 0.65 -15.22 -5.14
N ALA A 44 -0.44 -15.06 -4.39
CA ALA A 44 -1.54 -14.22 -4.83
C ALA A 44 -1.13 -12.74 -4.80
N VAL A 45 -1.32 -12.05 -5.92
CA VAL A 45 -1.13 -10.61 -6.03
C VAL A 45 -2.47 -9.97 -6.30
N THR A 46 -2.88 -9.05 -5.41
CA THR A 46 -4.13 -8.30 -5.56
C THR A 46 -3.85 -6.81 -5.58
N ILE A 47 -4.21 -6.15 -6.66
CA ILE A 47 -4.16 -4.69 -6.77
C ILE A 47 -5.52 -4.16 -6.32
N ALA A 48 -5.54 -3.35 -5.26
CA ALA A 48 -6.78 -2.78 -4.75
C ALA A 48 -6.72 -1.26 -4.64
N THR A 49 -7.84 -0.60 -4.86
CA THR A 49 -8.02 0.79 -4.44
C THR A 49 -8.36 0.83 -2.94
N ASN A 50 -8.10 1.96 -2.29
CA ASN A 50 -8.28 2.14 -0.84
C ASN A 50 -9.71 1.85 -0.34
N MET A 51 -10.70 1.98 -1.19
CA MET A 51 -12.12 1.75 -0.86
C MET A 51 -12.55 0.29 -1.04
N ALA A 52 -11.83 -0.46 -1.84
CA ALA A 52 -12.16 -1.86 -2.14
C ALA A 52 -11.82 -2.80 -0.97
N GLY A 53 -12.67 -3.76 -0.71
CA GLY A 53 -12.48 -4.74 0.36
C GLY A 53 -12.60 -4.18 1.78
N ARG A 54 -13.17 -2.99 1.95
CA ARG A 54 -13.32 -2.38 3.27
C ARG A 54 -14.26 -3.21 4.16
N GLY A 55 -13.80 -3.54 5.37
CA GLY A 55 -14.60 -4.31 6.34
C GLY A 55 -14.53 -5.82 6.16
N THR A 56 -13.82 -6.33 5.16
CA THR A 56 -13.62 -7.76 4.94
C THR A 56 -12.20 -8.15 5.32
N ASP A 57 -12.06 -9.23 6.09
CA ASP A 57 -10.76 -9.78 6.44
C ASP A 57 -10.19 -10.64 5.30
N ILE A 58 -8.87 -10.59 5.14
CA ILE A 58 -8.14 -11.46 4.22
C ILE A 58 -7.68 -12.67 5.02
N VAL A 59 -8.25 -13.82 4.70
CA VAL A 59 -7.92 -15.10 5.35
C VAL A 59 -6.64 -15.65 4.74
N LEU A 60 -5.62 -15.91 5.57
CA LEU A 60 -4.36 -16.52 5.11
C LEU A 60 -4.62 -17.96 4.66
N GLY A 61 -4.08 -18.31 3.49
CA GLY A 61 -4.39 -19.58 2.81
C GLY A 61 -5.60 -19.48 1.87
N GLY A 62 -6.41 -18.43 1.98
CA GLY A 62 -7.58 -18.19 1.13
C GLY A 62 -8.78 -19.08 1.47
N PHE A 63 -9.78 -19.07 0.62
CA PHE A 63 -10.97 -19.89 0.78
C PHE A 63 -11.04 -20.99 -0.31
N PRO A 64 -11.50 -22.22 -0.01
CA PRO A 64 -11.89 -22.72 1.31
C PRO A 64 -10.73 -22.76 2.30
N GLU A 65 -11.02 -22.52 3.57
CA GLU A 65 -9.99 -22.47 4.61
C GLU A 65 -9.24 -23.81 4.71
N SER A 66 -7.91 -23.73 4.75
CA SER A 66 -7.02 -24.87 4.92
C SER A 66 -5.96 -24.53 5.96
N GLU A 67 -5.94 -25.26 7.04
CA GLU A 67 -4.98 -25.07 8.13
C GLU A 67 -3.53 -25.26 7.65
N THR A 68 -3.32 -26.16 6.70
CA THR A 68 -2.01 -26.41 6.09
C THR A 68 -1.56 -25.21 5.26
N ALA A 69 -2.42 -24.73 4.36
CA ALA A 69 -2.13 -23.56 3.55
C ALA A 69 -1.92 -22.31 4.41
N ARG A 70 -2.71 -22.15 5.48
CA ARG A 70 -2.51 -21.06 6.43
C ARG A 70 -1.13 -21.11 7.11
N LYS A 71 -0.70 -22.28 7.57
CA LYS A 71 0.63 -22.45 8.19
C LYS A 71 1.76 -22.11 7.23
N GLU A 72 1.69 -22.55 6.00
CA GLU A 72 2.68 -22.22 4.97
C GLU A 72 2.79 -20.69 4.77
N ILE A 73 1.67 -19.98 4.68
CA ILE A 73 1.68 -18.52 4.54
C ILE A 73 2.22 -17.83 5.80
N VAL A 74 1.89 -18.34 6.98
CA VAL A 74 2.41 -17.82 8.26
C VAL A 74 3.94 -17.99 8.33
N GLU A 75 4.48 -19.13 7.92
CA GLU A 75 5.93 -19.39 7.86
C GLU A 75 6.64 -18.46 6.87
N LEU A 76 5.97 -18.07 5.78
CA LEU A 76 6.47 -17.08 4.81
C LEU A 76 6.40 -15.63 5.33
N GLY A 77 5.82 -15.38 6.50
CA GLY A 77 5.70 -14.05 7.11
C GLY A 77 4.33 -13.40 6.96
N GLY A 78 3.32 -14.13 6.48
CA GLY A 78 1.94 -13.68 6.38
C GLY A 78 1.68 -12.74 5.21
N LEU A 79 0.63 -11.92 5.33
CA LEU A 79 0.24 -10.96 4.30
C LEU A 79 1.20 -9.77 4.24
N HIS A 80 1.74 -9.50 3.05
CA HIS A 80 2.52 -8.30 2.77
C HIS A 80 1.66 -7.24 2.06
N VAL A 81 1.54 -6.06 2.66
CA VAL A 81 0.76 -4.94 2.13
C VAL A 81 1.68 -3.87 1.56
N ILE A 82 1.51 -3.56 0.28
CA ILE A 82 2.26 -2.53 -0.43
C ILE A 82 1.36 -1.32 -0.67
N GLY A 83 1.73 -0.16 -0.13
CA GLY A 83 1.14 1.13 -0.49
C GLY A 83 1.98 1.79 -1.57
N THR A 84 1.39 2.10 -2.72
CA THR A 84 2.08 2.76 -3.84
C THR A 84 2.11 4.28 -3.71
N GLU A 85 1.33 4.81 -2.78
CA GLU A 85 1.16 6.25 -2.53
C GLU A 85 0.74 6.45 -1.07
N ARG A 86 0.87 7.67 -0.57
CA ARG A 86 0.30 8.07 0.72
C ARG A 86 -1.03 8.77 0.52
N HIS A 87 -1.97 8.48 1.42
CA HIS A 87 -3.24 9.21 1.48
C HIS A 87 -3.07 10.54 2.23
N GLU A 88 -3.99 11.46 2.02
CA GLU A 88 -4.03 12.73 2.76
C GLU A 88 -4.25 12.54 4.27
N SER A 89 -4.84 11.42 4.64
CA SER A 89 -5.14 11.09 6.03
C SER A 89 -4.31 9.89 6.52
N ARG A 90 -3.55 10.09 7.58
CA ARG A 90 -2.84 9.03 8.29
C ARG A 90 -3.76 7.87 8.72
N ARG A 91 -5.03 8.18 9.02
CA ARG A 91 -6.02 7.18 9.39
C ARG A 91 -6.23 6.16 8.27
N ILE A 92 -6.29 6.61 7.02
CA ILE A 92 -6.47 5.73 5.86
C ILE A 92 -5.23 4.85 5.66
N ASP A 93 -4.03 5.42 5.78
CA ASP A 93 -2.78 4.66 5.71
C ASP A 93 -2.71 3.59 6.82
N ASN A 94 -3.14 3.92 8.02
CA ASN A 94 -3.19 2.95 9.12
C ASN A 94 -4.25 1.86 8.88
N GLN A 95 -5.37 2.18 8.26
CA GLN A 95 -6.36 1.17 7.85
C GLN A 95 -5.78 0.21 6.80
N LEU A 96 -4.96 0.72 5.88
CA LEU A 96 -4.27 -0.10 4.90
C LEU A 96 -3.24 -1.02 5.57
N ARG A 97 -2.40 -0.48 6.44
CA ARG A 97 -1.45 -1.27 7.24
C ARG A 97 -2.13 -2.35 8.06
N GLY A 98 -3.27 -2.01 8.67
CA GLY A 98 -4.06 -2.92 9.48
C GLY A 98 -4.77 -4.04 8.71
N ARG A 99 -4.55 -4.16 7.39
CA ARG A 99 -4.96 -5.33 6.61
C ARG A 99 -4.08 -6.54 6.86
N SER A 100 -2.81 -6.33 7.21
CA SER A 100 -1.86 -7.38 7.59
C SER A 100 -1.73 -7.51 9.11
N GLY A 101 -1.20 -8.62 9.58
CA GLY A 101 -0.94 -8.85 11.00
C GLY A 101 -2.22 -8.93 11.84
N ARG A 102 -3.29 -9.51 11.34
CA ARG A 102 -4.56 -9.66 12.04
C ARG A 102 -4.62 -10.96 12.81
N GLN A 103 -5.39 -10.96 13.89
CA GLN A 103 -5.70 -12.16 14.70
C GLN A 103 -4.45 -12.90 15.23
N GLY A 104 -3.35 -12.15 15.44
CA GLY A 104 -2.08 -12.72 15.89
C GLY A 104 -1.21 -13.32 14.79
N ASP A 105 -1.65 -13.29 13.53
CA ASP A 105 -0.85 -13.74 12.39
C ASP A 105 0.28 -12.73 12.11
N PRO A 106 1.43 -13.20 11.59
CA PRO A 106 2.46 -12.33 11.09
C PRO A 106 1.99 -11.54 9.87
N GLY A 107 2.64 -10.42 9.62
CA GLY A 107 2.35 -9.61 8.45
C GLY A 107 3.30 -8.43 8.37
N SER A 108 3.39 -7.84 7.19
CA SER A 108 4.25 -6.69 6.95
C SER A 108 3.59 -5.67 6.05
N SER A 109 4.05 -4.44 6.13
CA SER A 109 3.56 -3.37 5.24
C SER A 109 4.69 -2.44 4.86
N GLN A 110 4.70 -2.03 3.60
CA GLN A 110 5.68 -1.10 3.06
C GLN A 110 5.00 -0.06 2.16
N PHE A 111 5.44 1.19 2.24
CA PHE A 111 4.98 2.25 1.36
C PHE A 111 6.09 2.68 0.42
N PHE A 112 5.79 2.71 -0.87
CA PHE A 112 6.64 3.29 -1.88
C PHE A 112 6.09 4.66 -2.27
N LEU A 113 6.93 5.67 -2.22
CA LEU A 113 6.54 7.05 -2.50
C LEU A 113 7.34 7.58 -3.68
N SER A 114 6.66 8.28 -4.56
CA SER A 114 7.32 9.03 -5.61
C SER A 114 7.56 10.46 -5.14
N LEU A 115 8.69 11.05 -5.52
CA LEU A 115 8.94 12.48 -5.32
C LEU A 115 7.94 13.35 -6.10
N ASP A 116 7.28 12.74 -7.09
CA ASP A 116 6.22 13.37 -7.87
C ASP A 116 4.84 13.28 -7.23
N ASP A 117 4.70 12.59 -6.10
CA ASP A 117 3.42 12.48 -5.40
C ASP A 117 2.93 13.86 -4.96
N GLY A 118 1.63 14.11 -5.16
CA GLY A 118 1.00 15.39 -4.88
C GLY A 118 1.20 15.88 -3.45
N LEU A 119 1.18 14.99 -2.47
CA LEU A 119 1.46 15.30 -1.06
C LEU A 119 2.86 15.86 -0.86
N LEU A 120 3.87 15.27 -1.45
CA LEU A 120 5.25 15.73 -1.31
C LEU A 120 5.48 17.07 -2.04
N LYS A 121 4.83 17.27 -3.18
CA LYS A 121 4.89 18.55 -3.93
C LYS A 121 4.26 19.70 -3.16
N ILE A 122 3.15 19.45 -2.46
CA ILE A 122 2.40 20.49 -1.74
C ILE A 122 3.08 20.86 -0.43
N PHE A 123 3.54 19.87 0.34
CA PHE A 123 3.94 20.10 1.73
C PHE A 123 5.44 20.35 1.95
N ALA A 124 6.30 20.01 1.00
CA ALA A 124 7.75 20.14 1.19
C ALA A 124 8.55 20.47 -0.07
N PRO A 125 8.18 21.48 -0.89
CA PRO A 125 8.87 21.75 -2.14
C PRO A 125 10.36 22.08 -1.96
N ASP A 126 10.70 22.91 -0.98
CA ASP A 126 12.08 23.39 -0.76
C ASP A 126 12.94 22.36 -0.04
N ARG A 127 12.38 21.67 0.96
CA ARG A 127 13.08 20.61 1.68
C ARG A 127 13.37 19.42 0.77
N MET A 128 12.44 19.09 -0.14
CA MET A 128 12.64 18.01 -1.11
C MET A 128 13.71 18.38 -2.14
N LYS A 129 13.74 19.64 -2.63
CA LYS A 129 14.81 20.12 -3.52
C LYS A 129 16.18 20.04 -2.87
N ALA A 130 16.29 20.49 -1.61
CA ALA A 130 17.54 20.41 -0.85
C ALA A 130 18.00 18.97 -0.62
N LEU A 131 17.05 18.06 -0.35
CA LEU A 131 17.33 16.64 -0.19
C LEU A 131 17.80 16.01 -1.52
N MET A 132 17.14 16.30 -2.62
CA MET A 132 17.54 15.84 -3.96
C MET A 132 18.94 16.33 -4.35
N GLN A 133 19.29 17.58 -4.02
CA GLN A 133 20.63 18.11 -4.24
C GLN A 133 21.69 17.42 -3.37
N SER A 134 21.34 17.05 -2.15
CA SER A 134 22.21 16.36 -1.18
C SER A 134 22.50 14.91 -1.59
N PHE A 135 21.60 14.25 -2.31
CA PHE A 135 21.76 12.86 -2.78
C PHE A 135 22.42 12.73 -4.17
N GLY A 136 22.89 13.84 -4.76
CA GLY A 136 23.82 13.84 -5.90
C GLY A 136 23.41 12.98 -7.09
N GLY A 137 22.35 13.34 -7.78
CA GLY A 137 22.07 12.77 -9.12
C GLY A 137 21.58 11.34 -9.12
N MET A 138 20.39 11.12 -8.59
CA MET A 138 19.71 9.81 -8.66
C MET A 138 19.43 9.39 -10.10
N LYS A 139 19.69 8.13 -10.39
CA LYS A 139 19.25 7.51 -11.65
C LYS A 139 17.73 7.29 -11.59
N LYS A 140 17.05 7.51 -12.70
CA LYS A 140 15.62 7.28 -12.83
C LYS A 140 15.28 5.81 -12.48
N GLY A 141 14.44 5.60 -11.47
CA GLY A 141 14.05 4.27 -11.02
C GLY A 141 14.82 3.72 -9.82
N GLU A 142 15.75 4.48 -9.25
CA GLU A 142 16.48 4.09 -8.05
C GLU A 142 15.62 4.38 -6.80
N SER A 143 15.53 3.41 -5.90
CA SER A 143 14.79 3.53 -4.64
C SER A 143 15.75 3.96 -3.52
N ILE A 144 15.33 4.92 -2.70
CA ILE A 144 16.11 5.38 -1.56
C ILE A 144 15.38 5.01 -0.27
N GLU A 145 16.06 4.27 0.59
CA GLU A 145 15.69 4.12 1.99
C GLU A 145 16.59 5.00 2.86
N HIS A 146 16.04 6.09 3.38
CA HIS A 146 16.79 6.96 4.28
C HIS A 146 15.93 7.40 5.46
N LYS A 147 16.48 7.23 6.68
CA LYS A 147 15.78 7.54 7.94
C LYS A 147 15.30 9.00 8.01
N MET A 148 16.06 9.94 7.45
CA MET A 148 15.67 11.35 7.38
C MET A 148 14.44 11.57 6.49
N LEU A 149 14.34 10.87 5.35
CA LEU A 149 13.16 10.89 4.48
C LEU A 149 11.94 10.37 5.23
N THR A 150 12.06 9.22 5.86
CA THR A 150 10.98 8.63 6.67
C THR A 150 10.51 9.58 7.76
N ASN A 151 11.44 10.21 8.48
CA ASN A 151 11.12 11.17 9.54
C ASN A 151 10.45 12.44 8.97
N SER A 152 10.93 12.97 7.85
CA SER A 152 10.35 14.15 7.21
C SER A 152 8.92 13.87 6.74
N ILE A 153 8.68 12.70 6.16
CA ILE A 153 7.34 12.25 5.75
C ILE A 153 6.43 12.07 6.97
N CYS A 154 6.94 11.48 8.05
CA CYS A 154 6.18 11.36 9.29
C CYS A 154 5.78 12.71 9.88
N LEU A 155 6.66 13.71 9.84
CA LEU A 155 6.37 15.07 10.31
C LEU A 155 5.27 15.76 9.51
N LEU A 156 5.15 15.49 8.21
CA LEU A 156 4.06 16.01 7.38
C LEU A 156 2.67 15.54 7.86
N TYR A 157 2.61 14.32 8.44
CA TYR A 157 1.37 13.76 9.00
C TYR A 157 1.06 14.17 10.44
N THR A 158 2.03 14.74 11.14
CA THR A 158 1.88 15.19 12.54
C THR A 158 1.53 16.67 12.66
N SER A 159 1.54 17.43 11.56
CA SER A 159 0.98 18.77 11.55
C SER A 159 -0.51 18.68 11.90
N PRO A 160 -0.98 19.38 12.94
CA PRO A 160 -2.39 19.38 13.28
C PRO A 160 -3.17 19.91 12.07
N SER A 161 -4.20 19.18 11.67
CA SER A 161 -5.15 19.66 10.67
C SER A 161 -5.74 20.97 11.16
N PRO A 162 -5.91 21.98 10.30
CA PRO A 162 -6.60 23.22 10.66
C PRO A 162 -8.01 23.01 11.22
N ARG A 163 -8.56 21.80 11.10
CA ARG A 163 -9.88 21.41 11.63
C ARG A 163 -9.84 20.86 13.06
N ASP A 164 -8.67 20.50 13.59
CA ASP A 164 -8.54 19.99 14.97
C ASP A 164 -8.39 21.10 16.02
N GLY A 165 -8.41 22.36 15.60
CA GLY A 165 -8.30 23.54 16.44
C GLY A 165 -9.63 24.23 16.78
N SER A 166 -10.76 23.59 16.56
CA SER A 166 -12.09 24.15 16.90
C SER A 166 -12.75 23.31 17.99
N ILE A 167 -12.43 23.61 19.23
CA ILE A 167 -13.30 23.46 20.40
C ILE A 167 -13.36 24.80 21.09
#